data_85a288f8202bfcdf5011dd8273840894
#
_entry.id   85a288f8202bfcdf5011dd8273840894
#
_cell.length_a   1.000
_cell.length_b   1.000
_cell.length_c   1.000
_cell.angle_alpha   90.00
_cell.angle_beta   90.00
_cell.angle_gamma   90.00
#
_symmetry.space_group_name_H-M   'P 1'
#
loop_
_entity.id
_entity.type
_entity.pdbx_description
1 polymer ?
#
loop_
_entity_poly.entity_id
_entity_poly.type
_entity_poly.pdbx_seq_one_letter_code
_entity_poly.pdbx_strand_id
1 'polypeptide(L)'
;MIEEISVRFQGGKIVEAHAARGNQVLQRMIETDEGARRLGEVSLVPHSSPIASSGLLFLNTLFDENAACHIALGQAYSTCLKDGDTLTPEQLASRGANNSLIHVDWMIGSNRIDVDGISAAGDSEPVMRAGEWV
;
A
#
# COMPACT_ATOMS: atom_id res chain seq x y z
N MET A 1 10.79 14.42 0.06
CA MET A 1 10.76 13.21 -0.77
C MET A 1 11.54 12.13 -0.03
N ILE A 2 11.05 10.90 -0.01
CA ILE A 2 11.72 9.74 0.57
C ILE A 2 12.03 8.81 -0.59
N GLU A 3 13.26 8.30 -0.68
CA GLU A 3 13.73 7.53 -1.85
C GLU A 3 14.51 6.29 -1.38
N GLU A 4 14.45 5.24 -2.21
CA GLU A 4 15.13 3.96 -1.96
C GLU A 4 14.77 3.39 -0.57
N ILE A 5 13.47 3.22 -0.35
CA ILE A 5 12.94 2.71 0.90
C ILE A 5 13.12 1.20 0.96
N SER A 6 13.60 0.72 2.10
CA SER A 6 13.66 -0.69 2.44
C SER A 6 12.98 -0.90 3.79
N VAL A 7 12.05 -1.86 3.86
CA VAL A 7 11.38 -2.23 5.10
C VAL A 7 11.33 -3.74 5.26
N ARG A 8 11.35 -4.19 6.50
CA ARG A 8 11.10 -5.57 6.88
C ARG A 8 9.90 -5.64 7.81
N PHE A 9 8.94 -6.47 7.44
CA PHE A 9 7.77 -6.75 8.26
C PHE A 9 7.94 -8.05 9.05
N GLN A 10 7.40 -8.08 10.25
CA GLN A 10 7.23 -9.27 11.06
C GLN A 10 5.85 -9.23 11.74
N GLY A 11 5.02 -10.24 11.50
CA GLY A 11 3.64 -10.25 12.00
C GLY A 11 2.82 -9.05 11.50
N GLY A 12 3.05 -8.60 10.26
CA GLY A 12 2.39 -7.43 9.66
C GLY A 12 2.83 -6.07 10.22
N LYS A 13 3.89 -6.02 11.04
CA LYS A 13 4.43 -4.79 11.62
C LYS A 13 5.85 -4.55 11.12
N ILE A 14 6.18 -3.31 10.76
CA ILE A 14 7.54 -2.90 10.41
C ILE A 14 8.44 -3.04 11.63
N VAL A 15 9.50 -3.84 11.48
CA VAL A 15 10.55 -4.05 12.50
C VAL A 15 11.86 -3.39 12.09
N GLU A 16 12.09 -3.18 10.80
CA GLU A 16 13.22 -2.43 10.27
C GLU A 16 12.74 -1.53 9.14
N ALA A 17 13.21 -0.30 9.09
CA ALA A 17 12.95 0.65 8.02
C ALA A 17 14.18 1.50 7.75
N HIS A 18 14.50 1.67 6.49
CA HIS A 18 15.59 2.53 6.03
C HIS A 18 15.23 3.20 4.71
N ALA A 19 15.74 4.40 4.50
CA ALA A 19 15.67 5.08 3.21
C ALA A 19 17.02 5.77 2.93
N ALA A 20 17.49 5.70 1.69
CA ALA A 20 18.74 6.35 1.30
C ALA A 20 18.59 7.88 1.37
N ARG A 21 17.40 8.40 1.06
CA ARG A 21 17.07 9.82 1.20
C ARG A 21 15.81 9.97 2.06
N GLY A 22 15.80 10.98 2.94
CA GLY A 22 14.63 11.26 3.77
C GLY A 22 14.42 10.26 4.93
N ASN A 23 15.44 9.50 5.34
CA ASN A 23 15.32 8.47 6.37
C ASN A 23 14.73 9.01 7.68
N GLN A 24 15.12 10.22 8.12
CA GLN A 24 14.56 10.82 9.33
C GLN A 24 13.04 11.07 9.21
N VAL A 25 12.55 11.41 8.01
CA VAL A 25 11.13 11.60 7.78
C VAL A 25 10.42 10.26 7.87
N LEU A 26 10.96 9.20 7.23
CA LEU A 26 10.44 7.84 7.32
C LEU A 26 10.33 7.37 8.77
N GLN A 27 11.39 7.55 9.58
CA GLN A 27 11.37 7.15 10.99
C GLN A 27 10.27 7.88 11.77
N ARG A 28 10.13 9.19 11.60
CA ARG A 28 9.07 9.97 12.27
C ARG A 28 7.66 9.53 11.83
N MET A 29 7.49 9.20 10.57
CA MET A 29 6.21 8.71 10.05
C MET A 29 5.80 7.41 10.73
N ILE A 30 6.68 6.41 10.77
CA ILE A 30 6.39 5.10 11.38
C ILE A 30 6.35 5.15 12.92
N GLU A 31 6.72 6.26 13.54
CA GLU A 31 6.65 6.51 14.98
C GLU A 31 5.41 7.34 15.39
N THR A 32 4.57 7.74 14.42
CA THR A 32 3.38 8.56 14.70
C THR A 32 2.42 7.88 15.67
N ASP A 33 2.12 6.62 15.42
CA ASP A 33 1.29 5.76 16.26
C ASP A 33 1.55 4.27 15.99
N GLU A 34 0.85 3.39 16.69
CA GLU A 34 1.04 1.95 16.54
C GLU A 34 0.61 1.44 15.15
N GLY A 35 -0.41 2.04 14.55
CA GLY A 35 -0.91 1.69 13.22
C GLY A 35 0.02 2.16 12.09
N ALA A 36 0.81 3.20 12.30
CA ALA A 36 1.74 3.74 11.31
C ALA A 36 2.81 2.74 10.85
N ARG A 37 3.06 1.69 11.63
CA ARG A 37 3.99 0.60 11.31
C ARG A 37 3.34 -0.57 10.55
N ARG A 38 2.09 -0.45 10.15
CA ARG A 38 1.33 -1.50 9.44
C ARG A 38 0.84 -1.00 8.11
N LEU A 39 0.57 -1.93 7.21
CA LEU A 39 -0.11 -1.59 5.96
C LEU A 39 -1.58 -1.24 6.25
N GLY A 40 -2.06 -0.21 5.59
CA GLY A 40 -3.46 0.16 5.47
C GLY A 40 -4.04 -0.15 4.10
N GLU A 41 -3.16 -0.25 3.09
CA GLU A 41 -3.58 -0.49 1.71
C GLU A 41 -2.57 -1.31 0.92
N VAL A 42 -3.10 -2.13 0.01
CA VAL A 42 -2.38 -2.75 -1.10
C VAL A 42 -3.24 -2.51 -2.35
N SER A 43 -2.71 -1.78 -3.31
CA SER A 43 -3.42 -1.40 -4.53
C SER A 43 -2.73 -1.96 -5.76
N LEU A 44 -3.51 -2.56 -6.65
CA LEU A 44 -3.04 -3.11 -7.92
C LEU A 44 -3.51 -2.20 -9.06
N VAL A 45 -2.55 -1.63 -9.77
CA VAL A 45 -2.77 -0.69 -10.87
C VAL A 45 -1.94 -1.14 -12.08
N PRO A 46 -2.55 -1.36 -13.26
CA PRO A 46 -1.80 -1.77 -14.43
C PRO A 46 -0.90 -0.63 -14.92
N HIS A 47 0.26 -0.97 -15.47
CA HIS A 47 1.21 0.00 -16.01
C HIS A 47 0.61 0.82 -17.17
N SER A 48 -0.36 0.24 -17.89
CA SER A 48 -1.15 0.93 -18.94
C SER A 48 -2.27 1.83 -18.39
N SER A 49 -2.34 2.08 -17.07
CA SER A 49 -3.35 2.98 -16.51
C SER A 49 -3.34 4.35 -17.21
N PRO A 50 -4.48 5.04 -17.34
CA PRO A 50 -4.51 6.37 -17.96
C PRO A 50 -3.57 7.38 -17.28
N ILE A 51 -3.43 7.27 -15.97
CA ILE A 51 -2.52 8.15 -15.19
C ILE A 51 -1.06 7.86 -15.55
N ALA A 52 -0.63 6.58 -15.51
CA ALA A 52 0.73 6.20 -15.90
C ALA A 52 1.01 6.59 -17.36
N SER A 53 0.07 6.30 -18.27
CA SER A 53 0.21 6.59 -19.71
C SER A 53 0.26 8.07 -20.03
N SER A 54 -0.28 8.95 -19.18
CA SER A 54 -0.21 10.40 -19.36
C SER A 54 1.19 10.96 -19.22
N GLY A 55 2.05 10.30 -18.44
CA GLY A 55 3.39 10.76 -18.09
C GLY A 55 3.41 12.06 -17.27
N LEU A 56 2.24 12.48 -16.74
CA LEU A 56 2.09 13.71 -15.97
C LEU A 56 2.16 13.43 -14.47
N LEU A 57 2.76 14.34 -13.73
CA LEU A 57 2.66 14.43 -12.29
C LEU A 57 1.62 15.50 -11.96
N PHE A 58 0.50 15.10 -11.37
CA PHE A 58 -0.64 15.99 -11.09
C PHE A 58 -0.45 16.79 -9.82
N LEU A 59 0.48 16.39 -8.94
CA LEU A 59 0.66 16.92 -7.59
C LEU A 59 -0.61 16.81 -6.75
N ASN A 60 -1.37 15.77 -7.00
CA ASN A 60 -2.59 15.41 -6.30
C ASN A 60 -2.56 13.91 -6.04
N THR A 61 -2.49 13.51 -4.77
CA THR A 61 -2.35 12.12 -4.35
C THR A 61 -3.42 11.22 -4.95
N LEU A 62 -4.68 11.65 -4.97
CA LEU A 62 -5.80 10.87 -5.52
C LEU A 62 -5.68 10.54 -7.01
N PHE A 63 -4.87 11.29 -7.75
CA PHE A 63 -4.51 10.97 -9.14
C PHE A 63 -3.21 10.20 -9.22
N ASP A 64 -2.16 10.72 -8.58
CA ASP A 64 -0.79 10.23 -8.72
C ASP A 64 -0.62 8.80 -8.17
N GLU A 65 -1.41 8.41 -7.15
CA GLU A 65 -1.42 7.04 -6.63
C GLU A 65 -1.83 5.99 -7.68
N ASN A 66 -2.65 6.39 -8.66
CA ASN A 66 -3.10 5.52 -9.74
C ASN A 66 -2.09 5.38 -10.91
N ALA A 67 -0.87 5.86 -10.73
CA ALA A 67 0.21 5.70 -11.71
C ALA A 67 0.88 4.31 -11.63
N ALA A 68 0.79 3.60 -10.51
CA ALA A 68 1.43 2.28 -10.33
C ALA A 68 0.79 1.49 -9.19
N CYS A 69 1.06 0.19 -9.15
CA CYS A 69 0.80 -0.58 -7.93
C CYS A 69 1.48 0.09 -6.75
N HIS A 70 0.77 0.21 -5.64
CA HIS A 70 1.27 0.86 -4.45
C HIS A 70 0.82 0.17 -3.17
N ILE A 71 1.48 0.48 -2.10
CA ILE A 71 1.09 0.14 -0.74
C ILE A 71 1.00 1.42 0.07
N ALA A 72 0.10 1.45 1.06
CA ALA A 72 0.09 2.55 2.01
C ALA A 72 0.38 2.06 3.43
N LEU A 73 1.17 2.84 4.16
CA LEU A 73 1.32 2.68 5.60
C LEU A 73 0.22 3.44 6.32
N GLY A 74 -0.30 2.85 7.37
CA GLY A 74 -1.21 3.52 8.30
C GLY A 74 -2.68 3.15 8.09
N GLN A 75 -3.54 4.15 8.02
CA GLN A 75 -5.01 4.01 8.02
C GLN A 75 -5.51 3.16 6.85
N ALA A 76 -6.36 2.17 7.15
CA ALA A 76 -7.12 1.43 6.15
C ALA A 76 -8.48 2.10 5.89
N TYR A 77 -9.01 1.97 4.65
CA TYR A 77 -10.33 2.45 4.30
C TYR A 77 -11.40 1.41 4.64
N SER A 78 -12.43 1.83 5.39
CA SER A 78 -13.57 0.97 5.76
C SER A 78 -14.32 0.45 4.53
N THR A 79 -14.40 1.26 3.47
CA THR A 79 -15.05 0.92 2.19
C THR A 79 -14.46 -0.31 1.50
N CYS A 80 -13.21 -0.69 1.83
CA CYS A 80 -12.58 -1.90 1.32
C CYS A 80 -13.05 -3.18 2.02
N LEU A 81 -13.84 -3.07 3.08
CA LEU A 81 -14.44 -4.19 3.79
C LEU A 81 -15.93 -4.31 3.48
N LYS A 82 -16.41 -5.55 3.38
CA LYS A 82 -17.84 -5.79 3.22
C LYS A 82 -18.61 -5.17 4.38
N ASP A 83 -19.59 -4.31 4.07
CA ASP A 83 -20.39 -3.54 5.02
C ASP A 83 -19.58 -2.61 5.94
N GLY A 84 -18.34 -2.27 5.55
CA GLY A 84 -17.40 -1.54 6.40
C GLY A 84 -17.88 -0.18 6.89
N ASP A 85 -18.69 0.52 6.08
CA ASP A 85 -19.25 1.83 6.44
C ASP A 85 -20.28 1.76 7.56
N THR A 86 -20.79 0.57 7.89
CA THR A 86 -21.75 0.33 8.96
C THR A 86 -21.10 -0.22 10.23
N LEU A 87 -19.81 -0.52 10.19
CA LEU A 87 -19.08 -1.14 11.30
C LEU A 87 -18.54 -0.10 12.29
N THR A 88 -18.55 -0.47 13.56
CA THR A 88 -17.85 0.33 14.58
C THR A 88 -16.32 0.20 14.44
N PRO A 89 -15.54 1.14 15.00
CA PRO A 89 -14.07 1.03 14.99
C PRO A 89 -13.54 -0.30 15.53
N GLU A 90 -14.16 -0.84 16.59
CA GLU A 90 -13.79 -2.12 17.18
C GLU A 90 -14.07 -3.28 16.23
N GLN A 91 -15.21 -3.24 15.52
CA GLN A 91 -15.57 -4.22 14.52
C GLN A 91 -14.64 -4.17 13.32
N LEU A 92 -14.27 -2.98 12.85
CA LEU A 92 -13.26 -2.77 11.80
C LEU A 92 -11.92 -3.38 12.21
N ALA A 93 -11.43 -3.04 13.40
CA ALA A 93 -10.18 -3.59 13.93
C ALA A 93 -10.20 -5.12 14.04
N SER A 94 -11.32 -5.71 14.49
CA SER A 94 -11.48 -7.17 14.60
C SER A 94 -11.47 -7.88 13.24
N ARG A 95 -11.79 -7.16 12.15
CA ARG A 95 -11.71 -7.63 10.76
C ARG A 95 -10.37 -7.32 10.09
N GLY A 96 -9.41 -6.76 10.84
CA GLY A 96 -8.06 -6.49 10.36
C GLY A 96 -7.86 -5.12 9.72
N ALA A 97 -8.86 -4.22 9.75
CA ALA A 97 -8.65 -2.85 9.31
C ALA A 97 -7.68 -2.15 10.25
N ASN A 98 -6.59 -1.67 9.70
CA ASN A 98 -5.61 -0.91 10.47
C ASN A 98 -6.11 0.51 10.74
N ASN A 99 -5.85 1.01 11.94
CA ASN A 99 -6.20 2.37 12.34
C ASN A 99 -4.94 3.17 12.65
N SER A 100 -4.82 4.36 12.08
CA SER A 100 -3.67 5.25 12.24
C SER A 100 -4.06 6.69 11.94
N LEU A 101 -3.25 7.62 12.43
CA LEU A 101 -3.35 9.05 12.11
C LEU A 101 -2.72 9.40 10.75
N ILE A 102 -2.01 8.46 10.14
CA ILE A 102 -1.42 8.65 8.82
C ILE A 102 -2.00 7.68 7.81
N HIS A 103 -1.95 8.06 6.53
CA HIS A 103 -2.09 7.22 5.35
C HIS A 103 -1.09 7.72 4.33
N VAL A 104 -0.09 6.92 4.00
CA VAL A 104 1.00 7.36 3.14
C VAL A 104 1.31 6.30 2.10
N ASP A 105 1.04 6.66 0.85
CA ASP A 105 1.27 5.82 -0.33
C ASP A 105 2.73 5.75 -0.70
N TRP A 106 3.08 4.62 -1.25
CA TRP A 106 4.42 4.28 -1.65
C TRP A 106 4.37 3.36 -2.87
N MET A 107 4.80 3.89 -4.00
CA MET A 107 4.80 3.17 -5.27
C MET A 107 5.79 2.01 -5.25
N ILE A 108 5.30 0.82 -5.59
CA ILE A 108 6.08 -0.41 -5.69
C ILE A 108 6.00 -1.03 -7.09
N GLY A 109 5.06 -0.55 -7.91
CA GLY A 109 4.78 -1.09 -9.25
C GLY A 109 5.69 -0.53 -10.35
N SER A 110 5.78 -1.30 -11.40
CA SER A 110 6.43 -0.92 -12.66
C SER A 110 5.99 -1.89 -13.76
N ASN A 111 6.46 -1.66 -15.00
CA ASN A 111 6.29 -2.61 -16.11
C ASN A 111 7.06 -3.96 -15.92
N ARG A 112 7.60 -4.21 -14.75
CA ARG A 112 8.32 -5.45 -14.40
C ARG A 112 7.73 -6.17 -13.19
N ILE A 113 6.64 -5.64 -12.63
CA ILE A 113 5.99 -6.30 -11.49
C ILE A 113 5.18 -7.50 -11.97
N ASP A 114 5.35 -8.62 -11.28
CA ASP A 114 4.49 -9.78 -11.38
C ASP A 114 3.75 -9.95 -10.05
N VAL A 115 2.48 -10.30 -10.12
CA VAL A 115 1.63 -10.54 -8.95
C VAL A 115 0.94 -11.88 -9.11
N ASP A 116 1.05 -12.71 -8.08
CA ASP A 116 0.32 -13.97 -7.98
C ASP A 116 -0.69 -13.91 -6.83
N GLY A 117 -1.89 -14.40 -7.08
CA GLY A 117 -2.87 -14.70 -6.04
C GLY A 117 -2.62 -16.09 -5.46
N ILE A 118 -2.52 -16.19 -4.13
CA ILE A 118 -2.36 -17.47 -3.45
C ILE A 118 -3.66 -17.81 -2.73
N SER A 119 -4.27 -18.95 -3.10
CA SER A 119 -5.50 -19.43 -2.48
C SER A 119 -5.23 -19.93 -1.04
N ALA A 120 -6.29 -20.11 -0.25
CA ALA A 120 -6.18 -20.72 1.07
C ALA A 120 -5.66 -22.17 1.04
N ALA A 121 -5.80 -22.86 -0.11
CA ALA A 121 -5.26 -24.20 -0.33
C ALA A 121 -3.77 -24.19 -0.75
N GLY A 122 -3.22 -23.00 -1.01
CA GLY A 122 -1.84 -22.82 -1.44
C GLY A 122 -1.64 -22.83 -2.96
N ASP A 123 -2.71 -22.89 -3.74
CA ASP A 123 -2.63 -22.80 -5.20
C ASP A 123 -2.28 -21.37 -5.60
N SER A 124 -1.40 -21.24 -6.60
CA SER A 124 -0.95 -19.96 -7.13
C SER A 124 -1.58 -19.71 -8.50
N GLU A 125 -2.16 -18.54 -8.67
CA GLU A 125 -2.72 -18.07 -9.95
C GLU A 125 -2.12 -16.72 -10.31
N PRO A 126 -1.71 -16.48 -11.57
CA PRO A 126 -1.21 -15.18 -11.98
C PRO A 126 -2.35 -14.16 -11.98
N VAL A 127 -2.10 -12.99 -11.40
CA VAL A 127 -3.00 -11.84 -11.39
C VAL A 127 -2.48 -10.74 -12.30
N MET A 128 -1.16 -10.50 -12.23
CA MET A 128 -0.48 -9.55 -13.12
C MET A 128 0.84 -10.15 -13.62
N ARG A 129 1.22 -9.80 -14.85
CA ARG A 129 2.51 -10.10 -15.46
C ARG A 129 3.04 -8.88 -16.20
N ALA A 130 4.33 -8.59 -16.01
CA ALA A 130 4.99 -7.41 -16.61
C ALA A 130 4.20 -6.11 -16.40
N GLY A 131 3.57 -5.96 -15.25
CA GLY A 131 2.79 -4.79 -14.88
C GLY A 131 1.38 -4.72 -15.45
N GLU A 132 0.88 -5.75 -16.15
CA GLU A 132 -0.45 -5.78 -16.75
C GLU A 132 -1.32 -6.92 -16.19
N TRP A 133 -2.63 -6.75 -16.26
CA TRP A 133 -3.58 -7.82 -15.90
C TRP A 133 -3.43 -9.02 -16.84
N VAL A 134 -3.57 -10.23 -16.30
CA VAL A 134 -3.55 -11.50 -17.06
C VAL A 134 -4.95 -11.86 -17.51
#